data_006edc7b08c90e7c5c62a1cd642ebb11
#
_entry.id   006edc7b08c90e7c5c62a1cd642ebb11
#
_cell.length_a   1.000
_cell.length_b   1.000
_cell.length_c   1.000
_cell.angle_alpha   90.00
_cell.angle_beta   90.00
_cell.angle_gamma   90.00
#
_symmetry.space_group_name_H-M   'P 1'
#
loop_
_entity.id
_entity.type
_entity.pdbx_description
1 polymer ?
#
loop_
_entity_poly.entity_id
_entity_poly.type
_entity_poly.pdbx_seq_one_letter_code
_entity_poly.pdbx_strand_id
1 'polypeptide(L)'
;MHDDEDFDEDALFDFPCEFPIKAMGKASPELEVAVLEIMHRHVPDLGEGAIKVRESSKGNYVSITVTIQAKSREQLDSIYMDLTACEHIKFAL
;
A
#
# COMPACT_ATOMS: atom_id res chain seq x y z
N MET A 1 -31.94 9.06 -11.27
CA MET A 1 -31.26 9.17 -11.20
C MET A 1 -30.39 9.31 -11.14
N HIS A 2 -30.11 9.39 -10.88
CA HIS A 2 -29.25 9.43 -10.86
C HIS A 2 -28.25 9.41 -10.66
N ASP A 3 -28.35 9.72 -10.48
CA ASP A 3 -27.51 9.26 -9.65
C ASP A 3 -26.15 8.96 -10.04
N ASP A 4 -25.86 8.50 -11.11
CA ASP A 4 -24.56 8.19 -11.57
C ASP A 4 -23.68 9.38 -11.67
N GLU A 5 -24.23 10.49 -11.97
CA GLU A 5 -23.46 11.67 -12.08
C GLU A 5 -22.96 12.15 -10.79
N ASP A 6 -23.60 11.70 -9.74
CA ASP A 6 -23.13 12.03 -8.41
C ASP A 6 -22.21 11.01 -7.86
N PHE A 7 -21.76 10.10 -8.68
CA PHE A 7 -20.90 9.03 -8.23
C PHE A 7 -19.62 9.60 -7.68
N ASP A 8 -19.35 9.30 -6.43
CA ASP A 8 -18.19 9.79 -5.70
C ASP A 8 -17.29 8.61 -5.44
N GLU A 9 -16.01 8.74 -5.80
CA GLU A 9 -15.09 7.65 -5.56
C GLU A 9 -15.02 7.27 -4.10
N ASP A 10 -15.15 8.23 -3.22
CA ASP A 10 -15.10 7.94 -1.80
C ASP A 10 -16.26 7.08 -1.36
N ALA A 11 -17.35 7.10 -2.10
CA ALA A 11 -18.49 6.28 -1.77
C ALA A 11 -18.23 4.81 -2.06
N LEU A 12 -17.24 4.50 -2.89
CA LEU A 12 -16.84 3.12 -3.13
C LEU A 12 -16.17 2.50 -1.93
N PHE A 13 -15.58 3.33 -1.09
CA PHE A 13 -14.85 2.86 0.07
C PHE A 13 -15.59 3.30 1.31
N ASP A 14 -15.91 2.33 2.12
CA ASP A 14 -16.61 2.60 3.37
C ASP A 14 -15.57 2.81 4.45
N PHE A 15 -15.01 4.00 4.53
CA PHE A 15 -13.95 4.29 5.48
C PHE A 15 -14.48 4.33 6.91
N PRO A 16 -13.71 3.81 7.86
CA PRO A 16 -12.45 3.10 7.65
C PRO A 16 -12.69 1.71 7.08
N CYS A 17 -11.76 1.23 6.28
CA CYS A 17 -11.91 -0.09 5.69
C CYS A 17 -10.55 -0.76 5.55
N GLU A 18 -10.59 -2.07 5.46
CA GLU A 18 -9.39 -2.84 5.20
C GLU A 18 -8.98 -2.66 3.75
N PHE A 19 -7.73 -2.34 3.53
CA PHE A 19 -7.24 -2.07 2.18
C PHE A 19 -5.85 -2.65 2.01
N PRO A 20 -5.65 -3.55 1.05
CA PRO A 20 -4.33 -4.11 0.80
C PRO A 20 -3.55 -3.22 -0.15
N ILE A 21 -2.32 -2.90 0.23
CA ILE A 21 -1.42 -2.12 -0.61
C ILE A 21 -0.24 -3.02 -0.95
N LYS A 22 0.05 -3.13 -2.24
CA LYS A 22 1.11 -4.01 -2.71
C LYS A 22 2.23 -3.18 -3.30
N ALA A 23 3.44 -3.43 -2.82
CA ALA A 23 4.63 -2.79 -3.34
C ALA A 23 5.57 -3.85 -3.86
N MET A 24 6.10 -3.65 -5.05
CA MET A 24 6.98 -4.62 -5.69
C MET A 24 8.27 -3.96 -6.10
N GLY A 25 9.35 -4.70 -5.96
CA GLY A 25 10.65 -4.22 -6.37
C GLY A 25 11.65 -5.33 -6.41
N LYS A 26 12.89 -4.95 -6.67
CA LYS A 26 13.97 -5.90 -6.71
C LYS A 26 14.23 -6.45 -5.32
N ALA A 27 14.48 -7.75 -5.21
CA ALA A 27 14.68 -8.38 -3.92
C ALA A 27 15.90 -7.77 -3.24
N SER A 28 15.70 -7.16 -2.07
CA SER A 28 16.77 -6.57 -1.29
C SER A 28 16.24 -6.26 0.10
N PRO A 29 17.13 -6.26 1.11
CA PRO A 29 16.68 -5.84 2.44
C PRO A 29 16.21 -4.40 2.47
N GLU A 30 16.79 -3.56 1.62
CA GLU A 30 16.40 -2.15 1.58
C GLU A 30 14.96 -1.97 1.15
N LEU A 31 14.48 -2.84 0.27
CA LEU A 31 13.09 -2.76 -0.17
C LEU A 31 12.13 -2.94 1.00
N GLU A 32 12.37 -3.99 1.80
CA GLU A 32 11.50 -4.26 2.93
C GLU A 32 11.55 -3.13 3.95
N VAL A 33 12.74 -2.66 4.25
CA VAL A 33 12.90 -1.57 5.21
C VAL A 33 12.18 -0.33 4.70
N ALA A 34 12.34 0.00 3.42
CA ALA A 34 11.72 1.19 2.87
C ALA A 34 10.20 1.11 2.94
N VAL A 35 9.63 -0.05 2.57
CA VAL A 35 8.18 -0.21 2.62
C VAL A 35 7.68 -0.09 4.04
N LEU A 36 8.35 -0.73 4.99
CA LEU A 36 7.92 -0.69 6.38
C LEU A 36 8.02 0.72 6.95
N GLU A 37 9.07 1.45 6.62
CA GLU A 37 9.21 2.81 7.10
C GLU A 37 8.09 3.70 6.58
N ILE A 38 7.80 3.57 5.29
CA ILE A 38 6.74 4.37 4.70
C ILE A 38 5.40 4.03 5.34
N MET A 39 5.13 2.74 5.48
CA MET A 39 3.84 2.33 6.03
C MET A 39 3.70 2.74 7.49
N HIS A 40 4.75 2.62 8.29
CA HIS A 40 4.68 3.02 9.70
C HIS A 40 4.54 4.52 9.87
N ARG A 41 5.03 5.29 8.91
CA ARG A 41 4.86 6.74 8.95
C ARG A 41 3.39 7.12 8.84
N HIS A 42 2.65 6.38 8.03
CA HIS A 42 1.23 6.67 7.80
C HIS A 42 0.31 5.84 8.69
N VAL A 43 0.77 4.69 9.16
CA VAL A 43 -0.03 3.78 9.98
C VAL A 43 0.84 3.34 11.16
N PRO A 44 0.97 4.17 12.19
CA PRO A 44 1.91 3.87 13.28
C PRO A 44 1.60 2.61 14.06
N ASP A 45 0.34 2.20 14.08
CA ASP A 45 -0.07 1.01 14.83
C ASP A 45 -0.15 -0.24 13.97
N LEU A 46 0.54 -0.23 12.83
CA LEU A 46 0.55 -1.37 11.93
C LEU A 46 1.15 -2.60 12.60
N GLY A 47 0.43 -3.71 12.57
CA GLY A 47 0.90 -4.95 13.15
C GLY A 47 1.66 -5.80 12.15
N GLU A 48 2.48 -6.71 12.68
CA GLU A 48 3.30 -7.57 11.82
C GLU A 48 2.45 -8.51 10.98
N GLY A 49 1.31 -8.92 11.51
CA GLY A 49 0.43 -9.82 10.77
C GLY A 49 -0.18 -9.20 9.53
N ALA A 50 -0.09 -7.88 9.41
CA ALA A 50 -0.63 -7.18 8.25
C ALA A 50 0.32 -7.19 7.05
N ILE A 51 1.53 -7.70 7.23
CA ILE A 51 2.58 -7.64 6.22
C ILE A 51 2.84 -9.02 5.66
N LYS A 52 2.76 -9.16 4.35
CA LYS A 52 3.04 -10.43 3.68
C LYS A 52 4.06 -10.20 2.59
N VAL A 53 5.08 -11.05 2.57
CA VAL A 53 6.16 -10.94 1.62
C VAL A 53 6.14 -12.16 0.71
N ARG A 54 6.23 -11.93 -0.59
CA ARG A 54 6.21 -13.00 -1.55
C ARG A 54 7.31 -12.80 -2.58
N GLU A 55 8.13 -13.82 -2.77
CA GLU A 55 9.20 -13.74 -3.75
C GLU A 55 8.73 -14.28 -5.10
N SER A 56 9.30 -13.74 -6.16
CA SER A 56 9.04 -14.28 -7.49
C SER A 56 9.67 -15.66 -7.60
N SER A 57 9.29 -16.40 -8.64
CA SER A 57 9.76 -17.78 -8.79
C SER A 57 11.27 -17.88 -8.88
N LYS A 58 11.92 -16.83 -9.38
CA LYS A 58 13.39 -16.83 -9.50
C LYS A 58 14.06 -16.04 -8.38
N GLY A 59 13.28 -15.49 -7.47
CA GLY A 59 13.87 -14.75 -6.35
C GLY A 59 14.43 -13.39 -6.69
N ASN A 60 14.19 -12.89 -7.91
CA ASN A 60 14.74 -11.60 -8.32
C ASN A 60 13.88 -10.43 -7.86
N TYR A 61 12.60 -10.66 -7.66
CA TYR A 61 11.66 -9.63 -7.29
C TYR A 61 10.87 -10.07 -6.07
N VAL A 62 10.44 -9.08 -5.31
CA VAL A 62 9.66 -9.32 -4.10
C VAL A 62 8.43 -8.44 -4.14
N SER A 63 7.32 -9.03 -3.72
CA SER A 63 6.06 -8.33 -3.57
C SER A 63 5.72 -8.27 -2.10
N ILE A 64 5.48 -7.09 -1.58
CA ILE A 64 5.14 -6.89 -0.18
C ILE A 64 3.73 -6.34 -0.13
N THR A 65 2.83 -7.09 0.48
CA THR A 65 1.45 -6.67 0.63
C THR A 65 1.22 -6.26 2.07
N VAL A 66 0.75 -5.03 2.26
CA VAL A 66 0.47 -4.50 3.58
C VAL A 66 -1.01 -4.17 3.64
N THR A 67 -1.73 -4.85 4.53
CA THR A 67 -3.15 -4.62 4.70
C THR A 67 -3.33 -3.64 5.85
N ILE A 68 -3.94 -2.51 5.56
CA ILE A 68 -4.11 -1.45 6.56
C ILE A 68 -5.59 -1.17 6.75
N GLN A 69 -5.90 -0.51 7.86
CA GLN A 69 -7.20 0.10 8.05
C GLN A 69 -7.12 1.49 7.48
N ALA A 70 -7.57 1.63 6.25
CA ALA A 70 -7.53 2.92 5.57
C ALA A 70 -8.60 3.82 6.17
N LYS A 71 -8.19 5.02 6.57
CA LYS A 71 -9.10 5.95 7.23
C LYS A 71 -9.67 6.97 6.27
N SER A 72 -9.01 7.21 5.16
CA SER A 72 -9.47 8.18 4.19
C SER A 72 -8.74 7.95 2.88
N ARG A 73 -9.30 8.52 1.82
CA ARG A 73 -8.65 8.46 0.53
C ARG A 73 -7.34 9.25 0.54
N GLU A 74 -7.32 10.35 1.27
CA GLU A 74 -6.11 11.16 1.37
C GLU A 74 -4.97 10.37 1.97
N GLN A 75 -5.28 9.55 2.95
CA GLN A 75 -4.25 8.69 3.54
C GLN A 75 -3.68 7.74 2.50
N LEU A 76 -4.55 7.12 1.71
CA LEU A 76 -4.11 6.21 0.66
C LEU A 76 -3.27 6.92 -0.39
N ASP A 77 -3.71 8.11 -0.82
CA ASP A 77 -2.96 8.86 -1.81
C ASP A 77 -1.57 9.21 -1.29
N SER A 78 -1.46 9.61 -0.04
CA SER A 78 -0.18 9.95 0.55
C SER A 78 0.74 8.74 0.59
N ILE A 79 0.19 7.58 0.94
CA ILE A 79 0.98 6.36 0.98
C ILE A 79 1.51 6.02 -0.42
N TYR A 80 0.64 6.07 -1.43
CA TYR A 80 1.06 5.76 -2.78
C TYR A 80 2.08 6.74 -3.31
N MET A 81 1.97 8.01 -2.96
CA MET A 81 2.96 8.98 -3.36
C MET A 81 4.33 8.66 -2.77
N ASP A 82 4.38 8.30 -1.50
CA ASP A 82 5.65 7.95 -0.87
C ASP A 82 6.21 6.68 -1.48
N LEU A 83 5.35 5.70 -1.76
CA LEU A 83 5.82 4.45 -2.34
C LEU A 83 6.39 4.67 -3.74
N THR A 84 5.70 5.45 -4.56
CA THR A 84 6.18 5.67 -5.93
C THR A 84 7.40 6.57 -5.98
N ALA A 85 7.63 7.37 -4.94
CA ALA A 85 8.83 8.20 -4.86
C ALA A 85 10.06 7.41 -4.41
N CYS A 86 9.87 6.20 -3.91
CA CYS A 86 10.96 5.40 -3.37
C CYS A 86 11.68 4.67 -4.51
N GLU A 87 13.00 4.83 -4.56
CA GLU A 87 13.77 4.24 -5.65
C GLU A 87 13.80 2.73 -5.59
N HIS A 88 13.57 2.15 -4.43
CA HIS A 88 13.58 0.69 -4.28
C HIS A 88 12.29 0.03 -4.75
N ILE A 89 11.24 0.81 -4.95
CA ILE A 89 9.93 0.29 -5.31
C ILE A 89 9.69 0.56 -6.79
N LYS A 90 9.41 -0.51 -7.53
CA LYS A 90 9.15 -0.38 -8.97
C LYS A 90 7.68 -0.18 -9.25
N PHE A 91 6.83 -0.85 -8.50
CA PHE A 91 5.39 -0.76 -8.68
C PHE A 91 4.71 -0.69 -7.34
N ALA A 92 3.65 0.09 -7.26
CA ALA A 92 2.77 0.12 -6.10
C ALA A 92 1.34 0.02 -6.61
N LEU A 93 0.59 -0.94 -6.05
CA LEU A 93 -0.80 -1.18 -6.47
C LEU A 93 -1.74 -1.09 -5.30
#